data_290b3e84e5a5c7fff175a5850ec1fa96
#
_entry.id   290b3e84e5a5c7fff175a5850ec1fa96
#
_cell.length_a   1.000
_cell.length_b   1.000
_cell.length_c   1.000
_cell.angle_alpha   90.00
_cell.angle_beta   90.00
_cell.angle_gamma   90.00
#
_symmetry.space_group_name_H-M   'P 1'
#
loop_
_entity.id
_entity.type
_entity.pdbx_description
1 polymer ?
#
loop_
_entity_poly.entity_id
_entity_poly.type
_entity_poly.pdbx_seq_one_letter_code
_entity_poly.pdbx_strand_id
1 'polypeptide(L)'
;IGSSSDHLEYFLSQSPSFNSDERFINDAGLFDVNKFSNFISELKEINPEAYFQWSNQENQFNNQIKANTYFNLISSGLNSTFFEGKKQYSTSNSNANISFVKIPYSSIPDSLVSVKNSDISKYIKDNPEDFEQESTRSIDYVIFDESPSKKDQNDLRLRLESLLNEREEYNQVSKLNEVVPGFLTTSDLELFLSENSDIPYDSIYRPKGFFSSDHAQMIFNLDNNQTYGPYTDGEFLKYSKMIDKKRNGNVRASHILVSYQGAQGASLEITRTKEDARKEASRILNLARTNPDSFSSYALEFSDGPSKSNGGDLGFFQEGMMVKPFNDYVFSNRIGKIGLVETDFGFHVIKVVAKEDVVLVGTIGLKNIPSDRTSDSIFNIASKFEIDLGKSIDINKTAADLDFEIKSLNSIGELDHDLPNMENQRRLVQWLFNEDSNVGDYKRFDLSQGGFVIVQINDKQDKGLMPARLATLTVTPILKNQKKAEMIISENKKYTTLEDLSAINNLEIINVSALNQITPVVSQAGFEPKLVGTAFGLKIGETSKLIEGETGVYLVKLNSLNSVDEIESYSAFENQLTSKLRTNLDFNIVQSLKKSADVVDNRSDYY
;
A
#
# COMPACT_ATOMS: atom_id res chain seq x y z
N ILE A 1 -10.62 -10.87 -30.93
CA ILE A 1 -9.31 -11.46 -30.62
C ILE A 1 -9.55 -12.73 -29.83
N GLY A 2 -9.10 -13.88 -30.36
CA GLY A 2 -9.16 -15.18 -29.68
C GLY A 2 -7.82 -15.55 -29.04
N SER A 3 -7.85 -16.45 -28.08
CA SER A 3 -6.65 -17.19 -27.64
C SER A 3 -6.76 -18.62 -28.17
N SER A 4 -5.70 -19.17 -28.73
CA SER A 4 -5.58 -20.58 -29.10
C SER A 4 -4.75 -21.32 -28.06
N SER A 5 -4.76 -22.67 -28.12
CA SER A 5 -3.86 -23.48 -27.31
C SER A 5 -2.40 -23.07 -27.50
N ASP A 6 -1.97 -22.79 -28.74
CA ASP A 6 -0.60 -22.39 -29.04
C ASP A 6 -0.21 -21.07 -28.35
N HIS A 7 -1.15 -20.12 -28.20
CA HIS A 7 -0.90 -18.89 -27.46
C HIS A 7 -0.75 -19.15 -25.96
N LEU A 8 -1.55 -20.03 -25.38
CA LEU A 8 -1.44 -20.41 -23.98
C LEU A 8 -0.11 -21.15 -23.74
N GLU A 9 0.23 -22.10 -24.60
CA GLU A 9 1.49 -22.85 -24.54
C GLU A 9 2.71 -21.90 -24.58
N TYR A 10 2.72 -20.96 -25.53
CA TYR A 10 3.74 -19.92 -25.60
C TYR A 10 3.79 -19.08 -24.33
N PHE A 11 2.66 -18.65 -23.81
CA PHE A 11 2.58 -17.87 -22.57
C PHE A 11 3.15 -18.64 -21.36
N LEU A 12 2.79 -19.91 -21.23
CA LEU A 12 3.31 -20.78 -20.16
C LEU A 12 4.82 -21.01 -20.29
N SER A 13 5.31 -21.20 -21.52
CA SER A 13 6.75 -21.38 -21.80
C SER A 13 7.59 -20.15 -21.43
N GLN A 14 7.01 -18.96 -21.41
CA GLN A 14 7.71 -17.72 -21.01
C GLN A 14 7.55 -17.39 -19.52
N SER A 15 6.63 -18.06 -18.81
CA SER A 15 6.38 -17.82 -17.39
C SER A 15 7.38 -18.54 -16.51
N PRO A 16 8.12 -17.84 -15.62
CA PRO A 16 9.08 -18.45 -14.70
C PRO A 16 8.49 -19.56 -13.84
N SER A 17 7.23 -19.47 -13.49
CA SER A 17 6.53 -20.49 -12.67
C SER A 17 6.34 -21.84 -13.37
N PHE A 18 6.41 -21.88 -14.70
CA PHE A 18 6.21 -23.09 -15.48
C PHE A 18 7.49 -23.52 -16.20
N ASN A 19 8.28 -22.60 -16.73
CA ASN A 19 9.51 -22.91 -17.47
C ASN A 19 10.71 -23.26 -16.57
N SER A 20 10.59 -23.12 -15.24
CA SER A 20 11.58 -23.56 -14.26
C SER A 20 11.13 -24.80 -13.45
N ASP A 21 9.90 -25.29 -13.66
CA ASP A 21 9.39 -26.48 -12.96
C ASP A 21 9.87 -27.75 -13.68
N GLU A 22 10.72 -28.52 -13.00
CA GLU A 22 11.35 -29.74 -13.55
C GLU A 22 10.34 -30.76 -14.09
N ARG A 23 9.11 -30.74 -13.60
CA ARG A 23 8.03 -31.61 -14.08
C ARG A 23 7.62 -31.31 -15.52
N PHE A 24 7.84 -30.09 -15.97
CA PHE A 24 7.38 -29.56 -17.26
C PHE A 24 8.52 -29.21 -18.21
N ILE A 25 9.76 -29.60 -17.88
CA ILE A 25 10.95 -29.32 -18.69
C ILE A 25 11.40 -30.59 -19.41
N ASN A 26 11.83 -30.48 -20.67
CA ASN A 26 12.44 -31.59 -21.42
C ASN A 26 13.95 -31.68 -21.14
N ASP A 27 14.60 -32.70 -21.72
CA ASP A 27 16.04 -32.96 -21.56
C ASP A 27 16.94 -31.81 -22.06
N ALA A 28 16.40 -30.89 -22.87
CA ALA A 28 17.09 -29.69 -23.35
C ALA A 28 16.87 -28.47 -22.46
N GLY A 29 16.15 -28.61 -21.31
CA GLY A 29 15.85 -27.52 -20.40
C GLY A 29 14.74 -26.59 -20.89
N LEU A 30 13.91 -26.98 -21.83
CA LEU A 30 12.81 -26.21 -22.39
C LEU A 30 11.47 -26.73 -21.92
N PHE A 31 10.49 -25.85 -21.77
CA PHE A 31 9.11 -26.21 -21.43
C PHE A 31 8.54 -27.24 -22.42
N ASP A 32 8.01 -28.33 -21.89
CA ASP A 32 7.42 -29.43 -22.62
C ASP A 32 5.91 -29.47 -22.48
N VAL A 33 5.24 -29.04 -23.54
CA VAL A 33 3.77 -28.97 -23.60
C VAL A 33 3.13 -30.35 -23.35
N ASN A 34 3.74 -31.42 -23.83
CA ASN A 34 3.16 -32.77 -23.66
C ASN A 34 3.22 -33.21 -22.20
N LYS A 35 4.37 -32.98 -21.52
CA LYS A 35 4.49 -33.25 -20.08
C LYS A 35 3.45 -32.46 -19.29
N PHE A 36 3.27 -31.18 -19.62
CA PHE A 36 2.29 -30.35 -18.97
C PHE A 36 0.85 -30.81 -19.23
N SER A 37 0.49 -31.10 -20.47
CA SER A 37 -0.86 -31.56 -20.84
C SER A 37 -1.21 -32.90 -20.19
N ASN A 38 -0.24 -33.82 -20.11
CA ASN A 38 -0.41 -35.08 -19.40
C ASN A 38 -0.66 -34.85 -17.90
N PHE A 39 0.11 -33.96 -17.28
CA PHE A 39 -0.09 -33.59 -15.87
C PHE A 39 -1.48 -33.04 -15.61
N ILE A 40 -1.97 -32.14 -16.48
CA ILE A 40 -3.32 -31.56 -16.34
C ILE A 40 -4.41 -32.63 -16.53
N SER A 41 -4.18 -33.58 -17.46
CA SER A 41 -5.11 -34.71 -17.68
C SER A 41 -5.18 -35.64 -16.47
N GLU A 42 -4.04 -35.95 -15.88
CA GLU A 42 -3.96 -36.76 -14.64
C GLU A 42 -4.58 -35.99 -13.45
N LEU A 43 -4.34 -34.68 -13.35
CA LEU A 43 -4.89 -33.85 -12.28
C LEU A 43 -6.43 -33.87 -12.29
N LYS A 44 -7.03 -33.90 -13.50
CA LYS A 44 -8.47 -33.95 -13.67
C LYS A 44 -9.08 -35.25 -13.11
N GLU A 45 -8.35 -36.36 -13.21
CA GLU A 45 -8.82 -37.67 -12.73
C GLU A 45 -8.53 -37.88 -11.23
N ILE A 46 -7.38 -37.43 -10.74
CA ILE A 46 -6.90 -37.73 -9.38
C ILE A 46 -7.37 -36.65 -8.37
N ASN A 47 -7.43 -35.37 -8.77
CA ASN A 47 -7.79 -34.28 -7.90
C ASN A 47 -8.68 -33.23 -8.62
N PRO A 48 -10.00 -33.45 -8.69
CA PRO A 48 -10.94 -32.57 -9.37
C PRO A 48 -10.96 -31.12 -8.84
N GLU A 49 -10.66 -30.91 -7.54
CA GLU A 49 -10.61 -29.57 -6.94
C GLU A 49 -9.41 -28.79 -7.46
N ALA A 50 -8.22 -29.38 -7.49
CA ALA A 50 -7.04 -28.76 -8.06
C ALA A 50 -7.20 -28.51 -9.58
N TYR A 51 -7.88 -29.41 -10.30
CA TYR A 51 -8.23 -29.19 -11.70
C TYR A 51 -9.18 -28.01 -11.88
N PHE A 52 -10.16 -27.83 -11.00
CA PHE A 52 -11.06 -26.67 -11.04
C PHE A 52 -10.30 -25.36 -10.82
N GLN A 53 -9.36 -25.34 -9.86
CA GLN A 53 -8.48 -24.18 -9.64
C GLN A 53 -7.62 -23.88 -10.88
N TRP A 54 -7.05 -24.92 -11.50
CA TRP A 54 -6.32 -24.76 -12.76
C TRP A 54 -7.20 -24.18 -13.88
N SER A 55 -8.42 -24.71 -14.06
CA SER A 55 -9.34 -24.22 -15.09
C SER A 55 -9.66 -22.73 -14.93
N ASN A 56 -9.83 -22.27 -13.69
CA ASN A 56 -10.00 -20.84 -13.40
C ASN A 56 -8.74 -20.04 -13.75
N GLN A 57 -7.56 -20.56 -13.42
CA GLN A 57 -6.28 -19.93 -13.75
C GLN A 57 -6.03 -19.90 -15.26
N GLU A 58 -6.34 -20.97 -15.97
CA GLU A 58 -6.29 -21.03 -17.44
C GLU A 58 -7.18 -19.96 -18.09
N ASN A 59 -8.39 -19.77 -17.58
CA ASN A 59 -9.28 -18.72 -18.06
C ASN A 59 -8.69 -17.32 -17.82
N GLN A 60 -8.05 -17.09 -16.68
CA GLN A 60 -7.33 -15.85 -16.40
C GLN A 60 -6.18 -15.61 -17.39
N PHE A 61 -5.35 -16.64 -17.65
CA PHE A 61 -4.28 -16.56 -18.63
C PHE A 61 -4.80 -16.28 -20.04
N ASN A 62 -5.86 -16.94 -20.45
CA ASN A 62 -6.50 -16.70 -21.75
C ASN A 62 -7.02 -15.26 -21.88
N ASN A 63 -7.58 -14.70 -20.82
CA ASN A 63 -8.02 -13.31 -20.79
C ASN A 63 -6.82 -12.34 -20.85
N GLN A 64 -5.75 -12.64 -20.13
CA GLN A 64 -4.52 -11.86 -20.17
C GLN A 64 -3.86 -11.90 -21.56
N ILE A 65 -3.81 -13.05 -22.21
CA ILE A 65 -3.30 -13.22 -23.59
C ILE A 65 -4.12 -12.35 -24.56
N LYS A 66 -5.45 -12.39 -24.45
CA LYS A 66 -6.33 -11.57 -25.30
C LYS A 66 -6.08 -10.07 -25.09
N ALA A 67 -5.97 -9.64 -23.84
CA ALA A 67 -5.70 -8.25 -23.49
C ALA A 67 -4.32 -7.82 -24.02
N ASN A 68 -3.27 -8.59 -23.73
CA ASN A 68 -1.92 -8.31 -24.23
C ASN A 68 -1.86 -8.26 -25.75
N THR A 69 -2.55 -9.17 -26.44
CA THR A 69 -2.63 -9.16 -27.91
C THR A 69 -3.30 -7.90 -28.41
N TYR A 70 -4.39 -7.48 -27.80
CA TYR A 70 -5.09 -6.25 -28.15
C TYR A 70 -4.22 -5.01 -27.95
N PHE A 71 -3.59 -4.88 -26.80
CA PHE A 71 -2.69 -3.77 -26.49
C PHE A 71 -1.47 -3.75 -27.42
N ASN A 72 -0.88 -4.91 -27.68
CA ASN A 72 0.27 -5.01 -28.60
C ASN A 72 -0.08 -4.62 -30.04
N LEU A 73 -1.26 -4.99 -30.54
CA LEU A 73 -1.73 -4.59 -31.87
C LEU A 73 -1.88 -3.07 -31.97
N ILE A 74 -2.48 -2.42 -30.96
CA ILE A 74 -2.62 -0.97 -30.94
C ILE A 74 -1.25 -0.31 -30.79
N SER A 75 -0.43 -0.78 -29.86
CA SER A 75 0.93 -0.27 -29.62
C SER A 75 1.80 -0.36 -30.88
N SER A 76 1.70 -1.45 -31.63
CA SER A 76 2.45 -1.63 -32.89
C SER A 76 2.01 -0.67 -34.00
N GLY A 77 0.73 -0.24 -33.96
CA GLY A 77 0.19 0.77 -34.86
C GLY A 77 0.58 2.21 -34.51
N LEU A 78 1.00 2.45 -33.26
CA LEU A 78 1.40 3.77 -32.79
C LEU A 78 2.88 4.02 -33.06
N ASN A 79 3.14 4.82 -34.08
CA ASN A 79 4.49 5.23 -34.45
C ASN A 79 4.49 6.73 -34.78
N SER A 80 5.51 7.41 -34.32
CA SER A 80 5.75 8.79 -34.74
C SER A 80 6.30 8.83 -36.19
N THR A 81 5.90 9.86 -36.91
CA THR A 81 6.31 10.08 -38.27
C THR A 81 7.64 10.84 -38.33
N PHE A 82 8.33 10.76 -39.48
CA PHE A 82 9.52 11.57 -39.77
C PHE A 82 9.26 13.07 -39.51
N PHE A 83 8.11 13.58 -39.96
CA PHE A 83 7.75 14.98 -39.76
C PHE A 83 7.62 15.37 -38.27
N GLU A 84 7.03 14.50 -37.48
CA GLU A 84 6.91 14.72 -36.01
C GLU A 84 8.28 14.67 -35.34
N GLY A 85 9.15 13.73 -35.73
CA GLY A 85 10.53 13.67 -35.25
C GLY A 85 11.33 14.92 -35.60
N LYS A 86 11.22 15.39 -36.86
CA LYS A 86 11.81 16.65 -37.30
C LYS A 86 11.29 17.85 -36.53
N LYS A 87 9.96 17.91 -36.31
CA LYS A 87 9.32 18.97 -35.53
C LYS A 87 9.80 18.94 -34.08
N GLN A 88 9.86 17.76 -33.46
CA GLN A 88 10.36 17.59 -32.08
C GLN A 88 11.80 18.07 -31.94
N TYR A 89 12.68 17.67 -32.88
CA TYR A 89 14.07 18.15 -32.91
C TYR A 89 14.14 19.68 -32.99
N SER A 90 13.43 20.27 -33.96
CA SER A 90 13.40 21.72 -34.13
C SER A 90 12.88 22.44 -32.90
N THR A 91 11.76 21.96 -32.33
CA THR A 91 11.15 22.54 -31.13
C THR A 91 12.06 22.44 -29.90
N SER A 92 12.78 21.31 -29.76
CA SER A 92 13.66 21.08 -28.59
C SER A 92 14.93 21.93 -28.63
N ASN A 93 15.44 22.21 -29.79
CA ASN A 93 16.77 22.80 -29.98
C ASN A 93 16.74 24.27 -30.45
N SER A 94 15.59 24.75 -30.93
CA SER A 94 15.45 26.17 -31.31
C SER A 94 15.26 27.06 -30.08
N ASN A 95 15.85 28.25 -30.14
CA ASN A 95 15.75 29.24 -29.07
C ASN A 95 15.35 30.60 -29.64
N ALA A 96 14.51 31.32 -28.90
CA ALA A 96 14.09 32.66 -29.23
C ALA A 96 14.64 33.69 -28.25
N ASN A 97 15.02 34.86 -28.75
CA ASN A 97 15.22 36.04 -27.91
C ASN A 97 14.02 36.96 -28.07
N ILE A 98 13.41 37.30 -26.97
CA ILE A 98 12.18 38.12 -26.96
C ILE A 98 12.33 39.34 -26.06
N SER A 99 11.50 40.34 -26.30
CA SER A 99 11.22 41.40 -25.37
C SER A 99 9.73 41.42 -25.10
N PHE A 100 9.34 41.64 -23.86
CA PHE A 100 7.92 41.72 -23.50
C PHE A 100 7.66 42.76 -22.42
N VAL A 101 6.41 43.21 -22.38
CA VAL A 101 5.83 44.00 -21.27
C VAL A 101 4.71 43.17 -20.64
N LYS A 102 4.71 43.08 -19.31
CA LYS A 102 3.70 42.38 -18.52
C LYS A 102 2.86 43.37 -17.75
N ILE A 103 1.54 43.31 -17.91
CA ILE A 103 0.58 43.97 -17.02
C ILE A 103 0.06 42.90 -16.07
N PRO A 104 0.49 42.88 -14.81
CA PRO A 104 0.10 41.83 -13.88
C PRO A 104 -1.37 41.93 -13.46
N TYR A 105 -2.04 40.82 -13.19
CA TYR A 105 -3.42 40.81 -12.71
C TYR A 105 -3.59 41.55 -11.38
N SER A 106 -2.54 41.65 -10.57
CA SER A 106 -2.54 42.43 -9.32
C SER A 106 -2.70 43.93 -9.51
N SER A 107 -2.52 44.44 -10.76
CA SER A 107 -2.81 45.85 -11.08
C SER A 107 -4.30 46.21 -10.99
N ILE A 108 -5.18 45.18 -11.09
CA ILE A 108 -6.63 45.35 -10.91
C ILE A 108 -7.03 44.78 -9.56
N PRO A 109 -7.55 45.60 -8.63
CA PRO A 109 -8.06 45.14 -7.34
C PRO A 109 -9.19 44.12 -7.51
N ASP A 110 -9.19 43.05 -6.69
CA ASP A 110 -10.21 42.01 -6.69
C ASP A 110 -11.63 42.53 -6.47
N SER A 111 -11.77 43.69 -5.79
CA SER A 111 -13.04 44.34 -5.53
C SER A 111 -13.75 44.87 -6.78
N LEU A 112 -12.99 45.05 -7.88
CA LEU A 112 -13.55 45.49 -9.16
C LEU A 112 -14.06 44.33 -10.02
N VAL A 113 -13.79 43.10 -9.62
CA VAL A 113 -14.14 41.90 -10.39
C VAL A 113 -15.03 40.98 -9.56
N SER A 114 -16.28 40.82 -9.96
CA SER A 114 -17.21 39.91 -9.32
C SER A 114 -17.40 38.65 -10.15
N VAL A 115 -17.38 37.49 -9.48
CA VAL A 115 -17.70 36.20 -10.06
C VAL A 115 -18.98 35.68 -9.42
N LYS A 116 -19.97 35.36 -10.24
CA LYS A 116 -21.28 34.86 -9.80
C LYS A 116 -21.30 33.33 -9.93
N ASN A 117 -22.16 32.67 -9.17
CA ASN A 117 -22.38 31.22 -9.30
C ASN A 117 -22.78 30.80 -10.73
N SER A 118 -23.49 31.68 -11.46
CA SER A 118 -23.80 31.45 -12.88
C SER A 118 -22.55 31.37 -13.77
N ASP A 119 -21.53 32.15 -13.48
CA ASP A 119 -20.27 32.16 -14.22
C ASP A 119 -19.51 30.86 -13.95
N ILE A 120 -19.47 30.43 -12.68
CA ILE A 120 -18.87 29.16 -12.26
C ILE A 120 -19.60 27.99 -12.92
N SER A 121 -20.95 27.97 -12.87
CA SER A 121 -21.75 26.92 -13.51
C SER A 121 -21.54 26.86 -15.02
N LYS A 122 -21.31 28.01 -15.67
CA LYS A 122 -20.98 28.04 -17.09
C LYS A 122 -19.60 27.47 -17.35
N TYR A 123 -18.60 27.87 -16.56
CA TYR A 123 -17.23 27.34 -16.70
C TYR A 123 -17.18 25.83 -16.55
N ILE A 124 -17.90 25.26 -15.56
CA ILE A 124 -18.02 23.81 -15.35
C ILE A 124 -18.63 23.12 -16.59
N LYS A 125 -19.68 23.68 -17.16
CA LYS A 125 -20.31 23.14 -18.37
C LYS A 125 -19.43 23.20 -19.61
N ASP A 126 -18.60 24.23 -19.71
CA ASP A 126 -17.66 24.43 -20.80
C ASP A 126 -16.40 23.51 -20.67
N ASN A 127 -16.15 22.97 -19.45
CA ASN A 127 -15.03 22.09 -19.14
C ASN A 127 -15.48 20.82 -18.39
N PRO A 128 -16.41 20.02 -18.95
CA PRO A 128 -17.05 18.92 -18.20
C PRO A 128 -16.07 17.86 -17.72
N GLU A 129 -15.01 17.58 -18.49
CA GLU A 129 -14.03 16.52 -18.17
C GLU A 129 -13.26 16.79 -16.86
N ASP A 130 -13.11 18.08 -16.48
CA ASP A 130 -12.40 18.48 -15.26
C ASP A 130 -13.33 18.52 -14.02
N PHE A 131 -14.65 18.44 -14.23
CA PHE A 131 -15.67 18.61 -13.18
C PHE A 131 -16.71 17.49 -13.13
N GLU A 132 -16.51 16.39 -13.84
CA GLU A 132 -17.30 15.19 -13.60
C GLU A 132 -16.96 14.57 -12.25
N GLN A 133 -17.96 14.19 -11.49
CA GLN A 133 -17.80 13.52 -10.19
C GLN A 133 -18.70 12.28 -10.11
N GLU A 134 -18.25 11.30 -9.36
CA GLU A 134 -19.10 10.17 -8.96
C GLU A 134 -20.04 10.60 -7.83
N SER A 135 -21.06 9.76 -7.56
CA SER A 135 -21.96 10.02 -6.43
C SER A 135 -21.21 9.95 -5.11
N THR A 136 -21.45 10.94 -4.25
CA THR A 136 -20.86 10.96 -2.90
C THR A 136 -21.87 11.39 -1.85
N ARG A 137 -21.60 11.01 -0.60
CA ARG A 137 -22.37 11.40 0.58
C ARG A 137 -21.45 12.00 1.61
N SER A 138 -21.98 12.93 2.40
CA SER A 138 -21.28 13.50 3.54
C SER A 138 -22.14 13.36 4.78
N ILE A 139 -21.49 13.14 5.93
CA ILE A 139 -22.13 12.91 7.21
C ILE A 139 -21.48 13.72 8.31
N ASP A 140 -22.29 14.10 9.29
CA ASP A 140 -21.85 14.42 10.62
C ASP A 140 -22.17 13.27 11.55
N TYR A 141 -21.28 12.97 12.52
CA TYR A 141 -21.43 11.80 13.36
C TYR A 141 -20.86 12.00 14.77
N VAL A 142 -21.41 11.22 15.70
CA VAL A 142 -20.92 11.08 17.08
C VAL A 142 -20.63 9.60 17.34
N ILE A 143 -19.46 9.31 17.93
CA ILE A 143 -19.06 7.96 18.35
C ILE A 143 -19.34 7.79 19.85
N PHE A 144 -19.97 6.67 20.18
CA PHE A 144 -20.18 6.17 21.54
C PHE A 144 -19.29 4.94 21.72
N ASP A 145 -18.06 5.19 22.12
CA ASP A 145 -17.02 4.16 22.26
C ASP A 145 -17.31 3.26 23.47
N GLU A 146 -17.32 1.96 23.25
CA GLU A 146 -17.54 0.93 24.28
C GLU A 146 -16.20 0.44 24.86
N SER A 147 -15.36 1.39 25.23
CA SER A 147 -14.11 1.07 25.94
C SER A 147 -14.35 0.72 27.43
N PRO A 148 -13.51 -0.16 28.01
CA PRO A 148 -13.58 -0.48 29.42
C PRO A 148 -13.48 0.76 30.30
N SER A 149 -14.46 0.95 31.20
CA SER A 149 -14.46 2.07 32.11
C SER A 149 -13.30 1.98 33.11
N LYS A 150 -12.99 3.08 33.82
CA LYS A 150 -12.00 3.07 34.91
C LYS A 150 -12.37 2.06 36.00
N LYS A 151 -13.67 1.83 36.19
CA LYS A 151 -14.16 0.83 37.15
C LYS A 151 -13.86 -0.58 36.66
N ASP A 152 -14.12 -0.88 35.37
CA ASP A 152 -13.83 -2.18 34.79
C ASP A 152 -12.33 -2.49 34.87
N GLN A 153 -11.48 -1.51 34.52
CA GLN A 153 -10.02 -1.66 34.64
C GLN A 153 -9.56 -1.92 36.08
N ASN A 154 -10.16 -1.25 37.04
CA ASN A 154 -9.85 -1.48 38.45
C ASN A 154 -10.37 -2.85 38.92
N ASP A 155 -11.57 -3.24 38.56
CA ASP A 155 -12.15 -4.55 38.90
C ASP A 155 -11.33 -5.68 38.25
N LEU A 156 -10.88 -5.50 36.99
CA LEU A 156 -9.98 -6.41 36.30
C LEU A 156 -8.63 -6.55 37.01
N ARG A 157 -8.06 -5.43 37.46
CA ARG A 157 -6.81 -5.42 38.24
C ARG A 157 -6.96 -6.17 39.55
N LEU A 158 -8.02 -5.90 40.30
CA LEU A 158 -8.31 -6.60 41.56
C LEU A 158 -8.51 -8.10 41.34
N ARG A 159 -9.20 -8.49 40.26
CA ARG A 159 -9.35 -9.90 39.87
C ARG A 159 -7.97 -10.52 39.58
N LEU A 160 -7.12 -9.86 38.79
CA LEU A 160 -5.78 -10.36 38.50
C LEU A 160 -4.96 -10.52 39.79
N GLU A 161 -4.96 -9.52 40.69
CA GLU A 161 -4.24 -9.55 41.95
C GLU A 161 -4.74 -10.70 42.85
N SER A 162 -6.05 -10.98 42.89
CA SER A 162 -6.62 -12.09 43.65
C SER A 162 -6.18 -13.48 43.14
N LEU A 163 -5.82 -13.58 41.87
CA LEU A 163 -5.35 -14.83 41.25
C LEU A 163 -3.84 -15.08 41.47
N LEU A 164 -3.09 -14.10 42.00
CA LEU A 164 -1.64 -14.26 42.15
C LEU A 164 -1.25 -15.18 43.31
N ASN A 165 -1.94 -15.10 44.42
CA ASN A 165 -1.61 -15.82 45.63
C ASN A 165 -2.65 -16.92 45.96
N GLU A 166 -2.33 -17.77 46.92
CA GLU A 166 -3.27 -18.74 47.47
C GLU A 166 -4.51 -18.04 47.98
N ARG A 167 -5.68 -18.66 47.75
CA ARG A 167 -6.98 -18.15 48.18
C ARG A 167 -7.91 -19.28 48.62
N GLU A 168 -8.84 -18.97 49.48
CA GLU A 168 -9.91 -19.90 49.85
C GLU A 168 -11.04 -19.81 48.82
N GLU A 169 -11.40 -20.94 48.23
CA GLU A 169 -12.56 -21.08 47.35
C GLU A 169 -13.53 -22.13 47.87
N TYR A 170 -14.82 -21.83 47.75
CA TYR A 170 -15.86 -22.79 48.12
C TYR A 170 -15.98 -23.89 47.07
N ASN A 171 -15.63 -25.11 47.43
CA ASN A 171 -15.78 -26.27 46.57
C ASN A 171 -17.22 -26.80 46.64
N GLN A 172 -17.93 -26.74 45.52
CA GLN A 172 -19.33 -27.19 45.45
C GLN A 172 -19.50 -28.71 45.63
N VAL A 173 -18.47 -29.50 45.39
CA VAL A 173 -18.51 -30.97 45.51
C VAL A 173 -18.27 -31.38 46.98
N SER A 174 -17.19 -30.88 47.59
CA SER A 174 -16.86 -31.17 49.00
C SER A 174 -17.71 -30.35 49.98
N LYS A 175 -18.35 -29.25 49.53
CA LYS A 175 -19.10 -28.28 50.33
C LYS A 175 -18.26 -27.62 51.43
N LEU A 176 -16.96 -27.53 51.22
CA LEU A 176 -16.00 -26.91 52.15
C LEU A 176 -15.24 -25.80 51.44
N ASN A 177 -14.71 -24.85 52.20
CA ASN A 177 -13.71 -23.92 51.69
C ASN A 177 -12.38 -24.69 51.58
N GLU A 178 -11.81 -24.67 50.40
CA GLU A 178 -10.52 -25.30 50.11
C GLU A 178 -9.52 -24.20 49.71
N VAL A 179 -8.26 -24.38 50.14
CA VAL A 179 -7.18 -23.48 49.70
C VAL A 179 -6.75 -23.89 48.28
N VAL A 180 -6.96 -23.01 47.32
CA VAL A 180 -6.51 -23.21 45.93
C VAL A 180 -5.24 -22.41 45.70
N PRO A 181 -4.27 -22.96 44.94
CA PRO A 181 -3.03 -22.26 44.66
C PRO A 181 -3.29 -21.06 43.76
N GLY A 182 -2.45 -20.03 43.87
CA GLY A 182 -2.43 -18.91 42.93
C GLY A 182 -1.36 -19.08 41.87
N PHE A 183 -1.31 -18.15 40.96
CA PHE A 183 -0.34 -18.11 39.84
C PHE A 183 1.13 -18.22 40.29
N LEU A 184 1.45 -17.64 41.44
CA LEU A 184 2.81 -17.63 41.99
C LEU A 184 3.17 -18.93 42.73
N THR A 185 2.17 -19.67 43.21
CA THR A 185 2.34 -20.83 44.12
C THR A 185 1.95 -22.17 43.46
N THR A 186 1.25 -22.14 42.33
CA THR A 186 0.85 -23.37 41.63
C THR A 186 2.04 -24.21 41.21
N SER A 187 1.90 -25.54 41.37
CA SER A 187 2.85 -26.53 40.81
C SER A 187 2.53 -26.95 39.39
N ASP A 188 1.29 -26.71 38.91
CA ASP A 188 0.83 -26.97 37.55
C ASP A 188 0.36 -25.67 36.91
N LEU A 189 1.29 -25.02 36.20
CA LEU A 189 1.05 -23.73 35.59
C LEU A 189 0.13 -23.83 34.36
N GLU A 190 0.21 -24.92 33.63
CA GLU A 190 -0.61 -25.14 32.44
C GLU A 190 -2.09 -25.30 32.82
N LEU A 191 -2.38 -26.15 33.80
CA LEU A 191 -3.74 -26.29 34.31
C LEU A 191 -4.26 -25.00 34.89
N PHE A 192 -3.45 -24.30 35.73
CA PHE A 192 -3.85 -23.04 36.34
C PHE A 192 -4.20 -21.99 35.26
N LEU A 193 -3.38 -21.82 34.24
CA LEU A 193 -3.62 -20.84 33.18
C LEU A 193 -4.81 -21.22 32.29
N SER A 194 -5.05 -22.51 32.07
CA SER A 194 -6.22 -22.95 31.31
C SER A 194 -7.55 -22.61 32.01
N GLU A 195 -7.56 -22.51 33.33
CA GLU A 195 -8.76 -22.22 34.14
C GLU A 195 -8.92 -20.72 34.45
N ASN A 196 -7.82 -19.97 34.52
CA ASN A 196 -7.82 -18.62 35.12
C ASN A 196 -7.30 -17.53 34.18
N SER A 197 -6.86 -17.86 32.97
CA SER A 197 -6.27 -16.91 31.99
C SER A 197 -7.00 -16.93 30.67
N ASP A 198 -7.16 -15.76 30.05
CA ASP A 198 -7.67 -15.63 28.68
C ASP A 198 -6.54 -15.86 27.65
N ILE A 199 -5.30 -16.06 28.11
CA ILE A 199 -4.15 -16.38 27.28
C ILE A 199 -3.71 -17.81 27.64
N PRO A 200 -3.56 -18.72 26.65
CA PRO A 200 -3.09 -20.07 26.91
C PRO A 200 -1.62 -20.09 27.34
N TYR A 201 -1.23 -21.15 28.08
CA TYR A 201 0.17 -21.34 28.44
C TYR A 201 1.03 -21.59 27.21
N ASP A 202 2.11 -20.80 27.07
CA ASP A 202 3.11 -20.99 26.02
C ASP A 202 4.32 -21.73 26.62
N SER A 203 4.46 -23.00 26.29
CA SER A 203 5.58 -23.85 26.74
C SER A 203 6.86 -23.70 25.90
N ILE A 204 6.88 -22.74 24.95
CA ILE A 204 7.99 -22.54 24.03
C ILE A 204 8.93 -21.46 24.57
N TYR A 205 10.24 -21.73 24.51
CA TYR A 205 11.25 -20.70 24.79
C TYR A 205 11.22 -19.62 23.73
N ARG A 206 11.08 -18.35 24.15
CA ARG A 206 10.94 -17.22 23.26
C ARG A 206 12.14 -16.29 23.30
N PRO A 207 12.62 -15.78 22.14
CA PRO A 207 13.63 -14.74 22.10
C PRO A 207 13.06 -13.39 22.54
N LYS A 208 13.93 -12.44 22.86
CA LYS A 208 13.51 -11.10 23.32
C LYS A 208 12.56 -10.38 22.35
N GLY A 209 12.77 -10.55 21.03
CA GLY A 209 11.94 -9.91 20.00
C GLY A 209 10.52 -10.45 19.88
N PHE A 210 10.16 -11.50 20.63
CA PHE A 210 8.80 -12.02 20.72
C PHE A 210 7.88 -11.14 21.58
N PHE A 211 8.45 -10.48 22.59
CA PHE A 211 7.70 -9.63 23.51
C PHE A 211 7.56 -8.21 22.93
N SER A 212 6.49 -7.52 23.28
CA SER A 212 6.31 -6.12 22.88
C SER A 212 7.49 -5.24 23.34
N SER A 213 7.85 -4.24 22.54
CA SER A 213 9.02 -3.37 22.78
C SER A 213 9.02 -2.75 24.17
N ASP A 214 7.84 -2.41 24.70
CA ASP A 214 7.66 -1.71 25.96
C ASP A 214 7.96 -2.60 27.17
N HIS A 215 7.77 -3.91 27.06
CA HIS A 215 7.88 -4.87 28.14
C HIS A 215 9.01 -5.87 27.97
N ALA A 216 9.52 -6.04 26.72
CA ALA A 216 10.55 -7.03 26.39
C ALA A 216 11.79 -6.98 27.29
N GLN A 217 12.31 -5.77 27.56
CA GLN A 217 13.52 -5.61 28.38
C GLN A 217 13.27 -6.00 29.83
N MET A 218 12.11 -5.64 30.37
CA MET A 218 11.76 -5.94 31.77
C MET A 218 11.55 -7.45 31.96
N ILE A 219 10.81 -8.09 31.08
CA ILE A 219 10.56 -9.53 31.12
C ILE A 219 11.87 -10.32 30.93
N PHE A 220 12.71 -9.91 29.98
CA PHE A 220 13.94 -10.63 29.66
C PHE A 220 15.01 -10.53 30.77
N ASN A 221 14.98 -9.48 31.58
CA ASN A 221 15.91 -9.26 32.70
C ASN A 221 15.50 -10.00 33.99
N LEU A 222 14.25 -10.52 34.09
CA LEU A 222 13.83 -11.25 35.29
C LEU A 222 14.72 -12.45 35.55
N ASP A 223 15.10 -12.72 36.77
CA ASP A 223 15.68 -14.00 37.19
C ASP A 223 14.62 -15.08 37.33
N ASN A 224 15.02 -16.35 37.37
CA ASN A 224 14.10 -17.46 37.56
C ASN A 224 13.25 -17.25 38.80
N ASN A 225 11.96 -17.47 38.67
CA ASN A 225 10.88 -17.19 39.65
C ASN A 225 10.60 -15.72 39.96
N GLN A 226 11.33 -14.77 39.38
CA GLN A 226 10.95 -13.36 39.47
C GLN A 226 9.75 -13.07 38.55
N THR A 227 9.07 -11.99 38.83
CA THR A 227 7.82 -11.62 38.19
C THR A 227 7.84 -10.18 37.72
N TYR A 228 7.01 -9.88 36.71
CA TYR A 228 6.78 -8.56 36.21
C TYR A 228 5.30 -8.34 35.95
N GLY A 229 4.75 -7.27 36.47
CA GLY A 229 3.35 -6.89 36.29
C GLY A 229 2.72 -6.23 37.54
N PRO A 230 1.44 -5.88 37.47
CA PRO A 230 0.59 -5.97 36.28
C PRO A 230 1.01 -4.96 35.21
N TYR A 231 0.89 -5.32 33.92
CA TYR A 231 1.14 -4.46 32.79
C TYR A 231 0.11 -4.70 31.68
N THR A 232 -0.17 -3.66 30.89
CA THR A 232 -1.09 -3.76 29.75
C THR A 232 -0.28 -4.05 28.49
N ASP A 233 -0.70 -5.04 27.71
CA ASP A 233 -0.10 -5.38 26.43
C ASP A 233 -1.19 -5.84 25.44
N GLY A 234 -1.46 -5.00 24.44
CA GLY A 234 -2.63 -5.13 23.59
C GLY A 234 -3.93 -5.02 24.40
N GLU A 235 -4.84 -5.93 24.15
CA GLU A 235 -6.15 -5.98 24.84
C GLU A 235 -6.12 -6.70 26.20
N PHE A 236 -4.94 -7.06 26.71
CA PHE A 236 -4.81 -7.84 27.95
C PHE A 236 -4.11 -7.06 29.06
N LEU A 237 -4.60 -7.26 30.27
CA LEU A 237 -3.85 -6.96 31.50
C LEU A 237 -3.09 -8.24 31.89
N LYS A 238 -1.76 -8.15 31.92
CA LYS A 238 -0.86 -9.31 32.06
C LYS A 238 -0.04 -9.26 33.35
N TYR A 239 0.36 -10.45 33.79
CA TYR A 239 1.37 -10.63 34.83
C TYR A 239 2.23 -11.83 34.47
N SER A 240 3.54 -11.64 34.42
CA SER A 240 4.48 -12.63 33.91
C SER A 240 5.44 -13.12 35.00
N LYS A 241 5.77 -14.43 34.98
CA LYS A 241 6.74 -15.08 35.85
C LYS A 241 7.78 -15.76 35.00
N MET A 242 9.05 -15.49 35.27
CA MET A 242 10.15 -16.20 34.63
C MET A 242 10.21 -17.63 35.13
N ILE A 243 10.12 -18.58 34.21
CA ILE A 243 10.20 -20.02 34.54
C ILE A 243 11.63 -20.50 34.35
N ASP A 244 12.22 -20.21 33.21
CA ASP A 244 13.58 -20.63 32.89
C ASP A 244 14.23 -19.73 31.83
N LYS A 245 15.58 -19.73 31.82
CA LYS A 245 16.39 -19.02 30.83
C LYS A 245 17.42 -19.95 30.21
N LYS A 246 17.53 -19.92 28.91
CA LYS A 246 18.58 -20.63 28.17
C LYS A 246 19.48 -19.66 27.45
N ARG A 247 20.74 -19.60 27.87
CA ARG A 247 21.74 -18.84 27.15
C ARG A 247 22.04 -19.52 25.82
N ASN A 248 22.03 -18.73 24.73
CA ASN A 248 22.22 -19.25 23.38
C ASN A 248 21.23 -20.37 23.00
N GLY A 249 20.02 -20.37 23.56
CA GLY A 249 19.02 -21.40 23.35
C GLY A 249 18.38 -21.36 21.95
N ASN A 250 18.64 -20.31 21.18
CA ASN A 250 18.25 -20.19 19.80
C ASN A 250 19.49 -19.96 18.93
N VAL A 251 19.67 -20.71 17.85
CA VAL A 251 20.86 -20.67 16.99
C VAL A 251 20.43 -20.47 15.56
N ARG A 252 21.04 -19.51 14.86
CA ARG A 252 20.95 -19.36 13.40
C ARG A 252 22.19 -19.98 12.77
N ALA A 253 21.96 -20.86 11.82
CA ALA A 253 23.01 -21.52 11.09
C ALA A 253 22.73 -21.50 9.59
N SER A 254 23.79 -21.52 8.79
CA SER A 254 23.73 -21.80 7.37
C SER A 254 24.45 -23.13 7.10
N HIS A 255 23.95 -23.89 6.12
CA HIS A 255 24.59 -25.14 5.75
C HIS A 255 24.67 -25.35 4.23
N ILE A 256 25.62 -26.21 3.85
CA ILE A 256 25.74 -26.75 2.49
C ILE A 256 25.67 -28.26 2.64
N LEU A 257 24.61 -28.87 2.10
CA LEU A 257 24.47 -30.32 2.09
C LEU A 257 25.15 -30.88 0.85
N VAL A 258 25.99 -31.87 1.05
CA VAL A 258 26.53 -32.74 -0.01
C VAL A 258 26.00 -34.14 0.23
N SER A 259 24.96 -34.51 -0.50
CA SER A 259 24.31 -35.79 -0.39
C SER A 259 25.02 -36.83 -1.25
N TYR A 260 24.69 -38.12 -1.10
CA TYR A 260 25.24 -39.20 -1.88
C TYR A 260 24.12 -40.20 -2.26
N GLN A 261 24.38 -41.08 -3.22
CA GLN A 261 23.42 -42.06 -3.68
C GLN A 261 22.96 -42.98 -2.54
N GLY A 262 21.67 -42.98 -2.25
CA GLY A 262 21.05 -43.74 -1.17
C GLY A 262 21.03 -43.07 0.20
N ALA A 263 21.47 -41.78 0.31
CA ALA A 263 21.24 -40.99 1.51
C ALA A 263 19.75 -40.63 1.65
N GLN A 264 19.32 -40.36 2.87
CA GLN A 264 17.93 -40.00 3.14
C GLN A 264 17.56 -38.70 2.42
N GLY A 265 16.50 -38.71 1.63
CA GLY A 265 16.02 -37.53 0.89
C GLY A 265 16.92 -37.11 -0.28
N ALA A 266 17.87 -37.95 -0.69
CA ALA A 266 18.71 -37.65 -1.86
C ALA A 266 17.88 -37.72 -3.15
N SER A 267 18.07 -36.75 -4.05
CA SER A 267 17.52 -36.82 -5.40
C SER A 267 18.05 -38.01 -6.16
N LEU A 268 17.24 -38.59 -7.03
CA LEU A 268 17.64 -39.71 -7.91
C LEU A 268 18.77 -39.32 -8.87
N GLU A 269 19.00 -38.06 -9.10
CA GLU A 269 20.08 -37.53 -9.95
C GLU A 269 21.45 -37.61 -9.26
N ILE A 270 21.49 -37.82 -7.93
CA ILE A 270 22.73 -37.90 -7.18
C ILE A 270 23.31 -39.29 -7.35
N THR A 271 24.35 -39.40 -8.16
CA THR A 271 25.06 -40.65 -8.47
C THR A 271 26.39 -40.80 -7.74
N ARG A 272 26.86 -39.76 -7.06
CA ARG A 272 28.14 -39.76 -6.33
C ARG A 272 28.12 -40.74 -5.15
N THR A 273 29.25 -41.41 -4.94
CA THR A 273 29.40 -42.32 -3.78
C THR A 273 29.51 -41.52 -2.48
N LYS A 274 29.31 -42.19 -1.35
CA LYS A 274 29.50 -41.59 -0.02
C LYS A 274 30.91 -41.02 0.17
N GLU A 275 31.92 -41.74 -0.37
CA GLU A 275 33.32 -41.29 -0.29
C GLU A 275 33.58 -40.03 -1.12
N ASP A 276 33.01 -39.95 -2.32
CA ASP A 276 33.13 -38.78 -3.17
C ASP A 276 32.40 -37.56 -2.58
N ALA A 277 31.20 -37.75 -2.01
CA ALA A 277 30.49 -36.73 -1.27
C ALA A 277 31.31 -36.18 -0.09
N ARG A 278 32.00 -37.05 0.65
CA ARG A 278 32.88 -36.63 1.74
C ARG A 278 34.08 -35.82 1.27
N LYS A 279 34.70 -36.23 0.14
CA LYS A 279 35.81 -35.46 -0.48
C LYS A 279 35.33 -34.07 -0.92
N GLU A 280 34.18 -34.02 -1.58
CA GLU A 280 33.59 -32.76 -2.05
C GLU A 280 33.21 -31.84 -0.88
N ALA A 281 32.52 -32.35 0.14
CA ALA A 281 32.20 -31.60 1.34
C ALA A 281 33.46 -31.08 2.05
N SER A 282 34.55 -31.86 2.04
CA SER A 282 35.84 -31.42 2.59
C SER A 282 36.47 -30.30 1.77
N ARG A 283 36.36 -30.36 0.44
CA ARG A 283 36.78 -29.28 -0.48
C ARG A 283 36.01 -28.00 -0.20
N ILE A 284 34.68 -28.09 -0.12
CA ILE A 284 33.78 -26.94 0.17
C ILE A 284 34.08 -26.38 1.57
N LEU A 285 34.31 -27.20 2.57
CA LEU A 285 34.73 -26.78 3.90
C LEU A 285 35.98 -25.90 3.86
N ASN A 286 36.98 -26.31 3.08
CA ASN A 286 38.20 -25.54 2.94
C ASN A 286 37.97 -24.21 2.25
N LEU A 287 37.15 -24.17 1.20
CA LEU A 287 36.73 -22.92 0.54
C LEU A 287 36.02 -21.98 1.52
N ALA A 288 35.04 -22.51 2.25
CA ALA A 288 34.23 -21.75 3.21
C ALA A 288 35.06 -21.23 4.40
N ARG A 289 36.08 -21.96 4.83
CA ARG A 289 37.01 -21.50 5.87
C ARG A 289 37.99 -20.43 5.38
N THR A 290 38.41 -20.53 4.12
CA THR A 290 39.32 -19.54 3.50
C THR A 290 38.56 -18.23 3.21
N ASN A 291 37.31 -18.32 2.78
CA ASN A 291 36.51 -17.15 2.47
C ASN A 291 35.08 -17.27 3.07
N PRO A 292 34.93 -17.00 4.39
CA PRO A 292 33.69 -17.20 5.12
C PRO A 292 32.52 -16.33 4.64
N ASP A 293 32.82 -15.19 4.03
CA ASP A 293 31.79 -14.24 3.55
C ASP A 293 31.11 -14.74 2.26
N SER A 294 31.79 -15.61 1.51
CA SER A 294 31.23 -16.25 0.31
C SER A 294 30.41 -17.51 0.61
N PHE A 295 30.13 -17.82 1.88
CA PHE A 295 29.41 -19.04 2.27
C PHE A 295 28.07 -19.20 1.56
N SER A 296 27.30 -18.11 1.47
CA SER A 296 25.99 -18.12 0.78
C SER A 296 26.14 -18.43 -0.72
N SER A 297 27.17 -17.89 -1.39
CA SER A 297 27.45 -18.19 -2.80
C SER A 297 27.83 -19.66 -2.99
N TYR A 298 28.63 -20.23 -2.07
CA TYR A 298 28.96 -21.65 -2.09
C TYR A 298 27.72 -22.54 -1.84
N ALA A 299 26.80 -22.11 -1.00
CA ALA A 299 25.55 -22.83 -0.79
C ALA A 299 24.66 -22.83 -2.05
N LEU A 300 24.53 -21.68 -2.71
CA LEU A 300 23.81 -21.57 -3.99
C LEU A 300 24.42 -22.45 -5.08
N GLU A 301 25.74 -22.59 -5.10
CA GLU A 301 26.45 -23.36 -6.12
C GLU A 301 26.43 -24.87 -5.81
N PHE A 302 26.82 -25.27 -4.61
CA PHE A 302 27.21 -26.64 -4.27
C PHE A 302 26.20 -27.41 -3.41
N SER A 303 25.17 -26.76 -2.81
CA SER A 303 24.27 -27.47 -1.92
C SER A 303 23.26 -28.32 -2.67
N ASP A 304 23.05 -29.53 -2.18
CA ASP A 304 21.96 -30.42 -2.61
C ASP A 304 20.70 -30.25 -1.71
N GLY A 305 20.77 -29.40 -0.68
CA GLY A 305 19.68 -29.22 0.30
C GLY A 305 18.64 -28.17 -0.09
N PRO A 306 17.44 -28.24 0.49
CA PRO A 306 16.33 -27.34 0.13
C PRO A 306 16.61 -25.85 0.47
N SER A 307 17.51 -25.56 1.44
CA SER A 307 17.93 -24.21 1.76
C SER A 307 18.91 -23.60 0.74
N LYS A 308 19.25 -24.32 -0.32
CA LYS A 308 20.14 -23.86 -1.40
C LYS A 308 19.73 -22.48 -1.92
N SER A 309 18.46 -22.30 -2.28
CA SER A 309 17.91 -21.06 -2.84
C SER A 309 18.07 -19.85 -1.90
N ASN A 310 18.15 -20.09 -0.59
CA ASN A 310 18.36 -19.06 0.43
C ASN A 310 19.84 -18.93 0.87
N GLY A 311 20.79 -19.39 0.03
CA GLY A 311 22.20 -19.38 0.37
C GLY A 311 22.57 -20.26 1.57
N GLY A 312 21.80 -21.31 1.80
CA GLY A 312 21.98 -22.27 2.89
C GLY A 312 21.45 -21.83 4.25
N ASP A 313 20.86 -20.64 4.38
CA ASP A 313 20.35 -20.12 5.66
C ASP A 313 19.12 -20.88 6.13
N LEU A 314 19.16 -21.37 7.37
CA LEU A 314 18.08 -22.12 8.02
C LEU A 314 17.22 -21.24 8.97
N GLY A 315 17.56 -19.96 9.11
CA GLY A 315 16.97 -19.11 10.13
C GLY A 315 17.39 -19.52 11.55
N PHE A 316 16.68 -18.98 12.55
CA PHE A 316 16.84 -19.37 13.95
C PHE A 316 16.03 -20.64 14.27
N PHE A 317 16.63 -21.54 15.05
CA PHE A 317 15.98 -22.75 15.55
C PHE A 317 16.48 -23.11 16.94
N GLN A 318 15.64 -23.85 17.69
CA GLN A 318 15.94 -24.28 19.04
C GLN A 318 16.60 -25.65 19.07
N GLU A 319 17.19 -25.98 20.21
CA GLU A 319 17.79 -27.28 20.46
C GLU A 319 16.78 -28.41 20.27
N GLY A 320 17.18 -29.46 19.54
CA GLY A 320 16.34 -30.61 19.24
C GLY A 320 15.51 -30.52 17.96
N MET A 321 15.47 -29.35 17.30
CA MET A 321 14.73 -29.20 16.03
C MET A 321 15.48 -29.80 14.82
N MET A 322 16.78 -29.97 14.92
CA MET A 322 17.62 -30.55 13.88
C MET A 322 18.06 -31.97 14.26
N VAL A 323 18.44 -32.78 13.27
CA VAL A 323 19.02 -34.10 13.53
C VAL A 323 20.23 -34.00 14.45
N LYS A 324 20.37 -34.99 15.35
CA LYS A 324 21.27 -34.92 16.49
C LYS A 324 22.72 -34.48 16.16
N PRO A 325 23.42 -35.03 15.15
CA PRO A 325 24.77 -34.60 14.87
C PRO A 325 24.89 -33.15 14.44
N PHE A 326 23.89 -32.63 13.69
CA PHE A 326 23.81 -31.26 13.27
C PHE A 326 23.54 -30.35 14.48
N ASN A 327 22.54 -30.71 15.27
CA ASN A 327 22.13 -30.01 16.50
C ASN A 327 23.31 -29.87 17.45
N ASP A 328 23.96 -30.97 17.80
CA ASP A 328 25.10 -30.99 18.72
C ASP A 328 26.23 -30.08 18.23
N TYR A 329 26.49 -30.05 16.92
CA TYR A 329 27.49 -29.19 16.33
C TYR A 329 27.17 -27.71 16.51
N VAL A 330 25.96 -27.24 16.17
CA VAL A 330 25.62 -25.80 16.18
C VAL A 330 25.50 -25.26 17.60
N PHE A 331 24.96 -26.05 18.53
CA PHE A 331 24.79 -25.60 19.92
C PHE A 331 26.11 -25.60 20.70
N SER A 332 27.04 -26.54 20.43
CA SER A 332 28.33 -26.59 21.11
C SER A 332 29.40 -25.66 20.56
N ASN A 333 29.26 -25.17 19.31
CA ASN A 333 30.28 -24.33 18.70
C ASN A 333 29.95 -22.84 18.78
N ARG A 334 30.99 -21.97 18.76
CA ARG A 334 30.85 -20.50 18.78
C ARG A 334 30.39 -19.95 17.42
N ILE A 335 29.82 -18.75 17.46
CA ILE A 335 29.50 -17.96 16.27
C ILE A 335 30.73 -17.82 15.35
N GLY A 336 30.53 -17.94 14.05
CA GLY A 336 31.54 -17.90 13.00
C GLY A 336 32.28 -19.24 12.79
N LYS A 337 32.04 -20.26 13.61
CA LYS A 337 32.66 -21.58 13.41
C LYS A 337 32.09 -22.27 12.17
N ILE A 338 32.98 -22.77 11.32
CA ILE A 338 32.64 -23.56 10.14
C ILE A 338 33.22 -24.97 10.29
N GLY A 339 32.39 -26.00 10.10
CA GLY A 339 32.81 -27.40 10.24
C GLY A 339 31.98 -28.34 9.40
N LEU A 340 32.40 -29.60 9.39
CA LEU A 340 31.79 -30.70 8.64
C LEU A 340 31.12 -31.65 9.61
N VAL A 341 29.88 -32.01 9.32
CA VAL A 341 29.09 -32.97 10.09
C VAL A 341 28.46 -33.99 9.14
N GLU A 342 28.48 -35.25 9.51
CA GLU A 342 27.82 -36.33 8.78
C GLU A 342 26.47 -36.64 9.43
N THR A 343 25.44 -36.80 8.60
CA THR A 343 24.09 -37.24 9.00
C THR A 343 23.56 -38.26 8.00
N ASP A 344 22.36 -38.79 8.22
CA ASP A 344 21.71 -39.71 7.28
C ASP A 344 21.38 -39.06 5.93
N PHE A 345 21.32 -37.70 5.86
CA PHE A 345 21.09 -36.94 4.63
C PHE A 345 22.36 -36.72 3.80
N GLY A 346 23.54 -36.90 4.39
CA GLY A 346 24.82 -36.64 3.76
C GLY A 346 25.79 -35.86 4.65
N PHE A 347 26.71 -35.14 4.00
CA PHE A 347 27.72 -34.32 4.65
C PHE A 347 27.31 -32.86 4.64
N HIS A 348 27.23 -32.25 5.82
CA HIS A 348 26.86 -30.85 5.99
C HIS A 348 28.10 -30.01 6.32
N VAL A 349 28.42 -29.05 5.48
CA VAL A 349 29.30 -27.96 5.85
C VAL A 349 28.44 -26.89 6.54
N ILE A 350 28.67 -26.67 7.83
CA ILE A 350 27.80 -25.85 8.68
C ILE A 350 28.56 -24.60 9.13
N LYS A 351 27.94 -23.41 9.02
CA LYS A 351 28.40 -22.15 9.59
C LYS A 351 27.41 -21.70 10.68
N VAL A 352 27.91 -21.55 11.91
CA VAL A 352 27.12 -20.95 13.00
C VAL A 352 27.08 -19.44 12.79
N VAL A 353 25.90 -18.87 12.51
CA VAL A 353 25.74 -17.48 12.10
C VAL A 353 25.49 -16.55 13.29
N ALA A 354 24.54 -16.93 14.15
CA ALA A 354 24.17 -16.15 15.32
C ALA A 354 23.64 -17.04 16.44
N LYS A 355 23.65 -16.51 17.64
CA LYS A 355 23.03 -17.14 18.81
C LYS A 355 22.30 -16.06 19.60
N GLU A 356 21.15 -16.40 20.15
CA GLU A 356 20.40 -15.53 21.04
C GLU A 356 19.90 -16.29 22.26
N ASP A 357 19.78 -15.57 23.36
CA ASP A 357 19.21 -16.10 24.58
C ASP A 357 17.71 -16.21 24.42
N VAL A 358 17.12 -17.21 25.05
CA VAL A 358 15.66 -17.42 25.07
C VAL A 358 15.18 -17.63 26.49
N VAL A 359 13.94 -17.26 26.72
CA VAL A 359 13.28 -17.38 28.02
C VAL A 359 11.98 -18.18 27.90
N LEU A 360 11.67 -18.92 28.94
CA LEU A 360 10.38 -19.55 29.15
C LEU A 360 9.64 -18.74 30.23
N VAL A 361 8.50 -18.17 29.86
CA VAL A 361 7.73 -17.28 30.72
C VAL A 361 6.31 -17.79 30.84
N GLY A 362 5.85 -17.98 32.07
CA GLY A 362 4.43 -18.16 32.35
C GLY A 362 3.77 -16.78 32.43
N THR A 363 2.69 -16.57 31.70
CA THR A 363 1.97 -15.28 31.71
C THR A 363 0.49 -15.53 31.93
N ILE A 364 -0.05 -15.00 33.02
CA ILE A 364 -1.51 -14.86 33.20
C ILE A 364 -1.93 -13.56 32.50
N GLY A 365 -2.94 -13.61 31.65
CA GLY A 365 -3.51 -12.46 30.97
C GLY A 365 -5.02 -12.48 31.04
N LEU A 366 -5.59 -11.37 31.45
CA LEU A 366 -7.04 -11.17 31.49
C LEU A 366 -7.42 -10.13 30.45
N LYS A 367 -8.44 -10.42 29.67
CA LYS A 367 -8.90 -9.54 28.60
C LYS A 367 -9.56 -8.30 29.19
N ASN A 368 -9.09 -7.13 28.77
CA ASN A 368 -9.59 -5.83 29.21
C ASN A 368 -10.79 -5.44 28.33
N ILE A 369 -11.95 -5.97 28.68
CA ILE A 369 -13.23 -5.72 27.98
C ILE A 369 -14.18 -4.93 28.88
N PRO A 370 -15.12 -4.15 28.32
CA PRO A 370 -16.15 -3.50 29.12
C PRO A 370 -17.03 -4.53 29.83
N SER A 371 -17.47 -4.20 31.04
CA SER A 371 -18.49 -4.99 31.74
C SER A 371 -19.87 -4.75 31.13
N ASP A 372 -20.81 -5.68 31.34
CA ASP A 372 -22.23 -5.54 30.93
C ASP A 372 -22.81 -4.19 31.42
N ARG A 373 -22.43 -3.76 32.62
CA ARG A 373 -22.85 -2.46 33.16
C ARG A 373 -22.32 -1.27 32.34
N THR A 374 -21.10 -1.34 31.83
CA THR A 374 -20.50 -0.31 30.99
C THR A 374 -21.19 -0.33 29.64
N SER A 375 -21.38 -1.49 29.02
CA SER A 375 -22.10 -1.68 27.77
C SER A 375 -23.53 -1.14 27.85
N ASP A 376 -24.28 -1.49 28.91
CA ASP A 376 -25.64 -0.96 29.17
C ASP A 376 -25.63 0.57 29.30
N SER A 377 -24.62 1.12 30.00
CA SER A 377 -24.50 2.58 30.15
C SER A 377 -24.28 3.28 28.82
N ILE A 378 -23.36 2.77 27.98
CA ILE A 378 -23.10 3.33 26.65
C ILE A 378 -24.33 3.20 25.74
N PHE A 379 -25.01 2.05 25.76
CA PHE A 379 -26.27 1.87 25.03
C PHE A 379 -27.33 2.89 25.44
N ASN A 380 -27.49 3.12 26.75
CA ASN A 380 -28.47 4.09 27.27
C ASN A 380 -28.10 5.53 26.89
N ILE A 381 -26.80 5.89 26.91
CA ILE A 381 -26.31 7.20 26.48
C ILE A 381 -26.59 7.41 24.98
N ALA A 382 -26.21 6.44 24.15
CA ALA A 382 -26.48 6.50 22.70
C ALA A 382 -27.97 6.58 22.39
N SER A 383 -28.81 5.80 23.08
CA SER A 383 -30.26 5.81 22.91
C SER A 383 -30.89 7.14 23.32
N LYS A 384 -30.40 7.74 24.42
CA LYS A 384 -30.82 9.08 24.84
C LYS A 384 -30.44 10.14 23.79
N PHE A 385 -29.22 10.08 23.28
CA PHE A 385 -28.77 10.99 22.22
C PHE A 385 -29.67 10.85 20.97
N GLU A 386 -29.97 9.65 20.53
CA GLU A 386 -30.84 9.36 19.39
C GLU A 386 -32.26 9.92 19.60
N ILE A 387 -32.84 9.77 20.78
CA ILE A 387 -34.15 10.36 21.14
C ILE A 387 -34.12 11.88 21.11
N ASP A 388 -33.06 12.51 21.63
CA ASP A 388 -32.94 13.96 21.67
C ASP A 388 -32.64 14.52 20.27
N LEU A 389 -31.87 13.79 19.44
CA LEU A 389 -31.67 14.10 18.02
C LEU A 389 -33.00 14.04 17.25
N GLY A 390 -33.86 13.07 17.51
CA GLY A 390 -35.20 12.97 16.94
C GLY A 390 -36.11 14.17 17.25
N LYS A 391 -35.85 14.89 18.33
CA LYS A 391 -36.59 16.12 18.69
C LYS A 391 -35.99 17.38 18.03
N SER A 392 -34.68 17.46 17.94
CA SER A 392 -33.95 18.64 17.41
C SER A 392 -33.80 18.59 15.90
N ILE A 393 -33.73 17.38 15.31
CA ILE A 393 -33.44 17.09 13.88
C ILE A 393 -32.09 17.70 13.43
N ASP A 394 -31.21 18.01 14.36
CA ASP A 394 -29.90 18.65 14.13
C ASP A 394 -28.87 18.00 15.07
N ILE A 395 -27.97 17.20 14.50
CA ILE A 395 -26.94 16.46 15.26
C ILE A 395 -25.93 17.42 15.88
N ASN A 396 -25.59 18.54 15.23
CA ASN A 396 -24.64 19.54 15.74
C ASN A 396 -25.18 20.18 17.01
N LYS A 397 -26.45 20.56 16.98
CA LYS A 397 -27.13 21.12 18.15
C LYS A 397 -27.24 20.10 19.28
N THR A 398 -27.67 18.88 18.98
CA THR A 398 -27.82 17.81 19.97
C THR A 398 -26.49 17.46 20.63
N ALA A 399 -25.41 17.38 19.83
CA ALA A 399 -24.07 17.12 20.34
C ALA A 399 -23.59 18.24 21.27
N ALA A 400 -23.80 19.51 20.87
CA ALA A 400 -23.45 20.66 21.70
C ALA A 400 -24.24 20.72 23.03
N ASP A 401 -25.56 20.42 22.97
CA ASP A 401 -26.43 20.43 24.17
C ASP A 401 -26.07 19.30 25.16
N LEU A 402 -25.48 18.20 24.69
CA LEU A 402 -25.13 17.03 25.49
C LEU A 402 -23.61 16.87 25.70
N ASP A 403 -22.80 17.84 25.28
CA ASP A 403 -21.31 17.86 25.41
C ASP A 403 -20.61 16.69 24.71
N PHE A 404 -21.05 16.35 23.50
CA PHE A 404 -20.41 15.37 22.65
C PHE A 404 -19.59 16.01 21.54
N GLU A 405 -18.44 15.41 21.22
CA GLU A 405 -17.63 15.78 20.08
C GLU A 405 -18.29 15.32 18.78
N ILE A 406 -18.53 16.25 17.87
CA ILE A 406 -19.01 15.94 16.52
C ILE A 406 -17.86 15.85 15.55
N LYS A 407 -17.93 14.88 14.65
CA LYS A 407 -16.99 14.67 13.55
C LYS A 407 -17.74 14.69 12.23
N SER A 408 -17.04 15.07 11.16
CA SER A 408 -17.61 15.09 9.81
C SER A 408 -16.75 14.25 8.87
N LEU A 409 -17.40 13.54 7.96
CA LEU A 409 -16.77 12.88 6.82
C LEU A 409 -17.44 13.37 5.54
N ASN A 410 -16.60 13.79 4.60
CA ASN A 410 -17.04 14.30 3.31
C ASN A 410 -16.64 13.32 2.19
N SER A 411 -17.42 13.33 1.12
CA SER A 411 -17.11 12.61 -0.11
C SER A 411 -16.99 11.08 0.06
N ILE A 412 -17.84 10.49 0.89
CA ILE A 412 -17.97 9.03 1.01
C ILE A 412 -18.48 8.49 -0.32
N GLY A 413 -17.77 7.52 -0.89
CA GLY A 413 -18.14 6.83 -2.12
C GLY A 413 -19.06 5.64 -1.88
N GLU A 414 -19.84 5.26 -2.89
CA GLU A 414 -20.82 4.18 -2.81
C GLU A 414 -20.21 2.79 -2.49
N LEU A 415 -18.96 2.57 -2.88
CA LEU A 415 -18.24 1.30 -2.65
C LEU A 415 -17.30 1.33 -1.46
N ASP A 416 -17.27 2.42 -0.69
CA ASP A 416 -16.44 2.49 0.50
C ASP A 416 -16.86 1.42 1.51
N HIS A 417 -15.87 0.80 2.13
CA HIS A 417 -16.06 -0.25 3.12
C HIS A 417 -15.57 0.19 4.49
N ASP A 418 -14.39 0.79 4.51
CA ASP A 418 -13.76 1.34 5.71
C ASP A 418 -13.83 2.86 5.68
N LEU A 419 -14.36 3.44 6.74
CA LEU A 419 -14.40 4.87 6.92
C LEU A 419 -13.36 5.29 7.96
N PRO A 420 -12.79 6.50 7.90
CA PRO A 420 -11.86 6.99 8.91
C PRO A 420 -12.41 6.82 10.33
N ASN A 421 -11.68 6.11 11.18
CA ASN A 421 -12.04 5.71 12.55
C ASN A 421 -13.25 4.77 12.68
N MET A 422 -13.71 4.18 11.59
CA MET A 422 -14.86 3.26 11.58
C MET A 422 -14.62 2.15 10.53
N GLU A 423 -14.01 1.05 10.94
CA GLU A 423 -13.77 -0.10 10.08
C GLU A 423 -15.04 -0.93 9.86
N ASN A 424 -15.13 -1.63 8.73
CA ASN A 424 -16.22 -2.55 8.39
C ASN A 424 -17.63 -1.89 8.41
N GLN A 425 -17.75 -0.65 7.90
CA GLN A 425 -19.00 0.11 7.93
C GLN A 425 -19.82 0.02 6.63
N ARG A 426 -19.76 -1.10 5.93
CA ARG A 426 -20.49 -1.29 4.66
C ARG A 426 -21.99 -1.04 4.80
N ARG A 427 -22.63 -1.46 5.91
CA ARG A 427 -24.07 -1.23 6.16
C ARG A 427 -24.42 0.25 6.28
N LEU A 428 -23.53 1.05 6.87
CA LEU A 428 -23.68 2.49 6.95
C LEU A 428 -23.61 3.09 5.55
N VAL A 429 -22.61 2.72 4.73
CA VAL A 429 -22.48 3.21 3.36
C VAL A 429 -23.70 2.80 2.51
N GLN A 430 -24.16 1.56 2.58
CA GLN A 430 -25.38 1.12 1.87
C GLN A 430 -26.61 1.96 2.27
N TRP A 431 -26.74 2.31 3.56
CA TRP A 431 -27.84 3.18 3.99
C TRP A 431 -27.69 4.60 3.44
N LEU A 432 -26.47 5.15 3.37
CA LEU A 432 -26.23 6.49 2.79
C LEU A 432 -26.64 6.58 1.32
N PHE A 433 -26.47 5.51 0.56
CA PHE A 433 -26.79 5.46 -0.88
C PHE A 433 -28.16 4.86 -1.18
N ASN A 434 -28.93 4.49 -0.18
CA ASN A 434 -30.32 4.07 -0.37
C ASN A 434 -31.12 5.23 -0.99
N GLU A 435 -32.01 4.91 -1.93
CA GLU A 435 -32.85 5.91 -2.63
C GLU A 435 -33.73 6.73 -1.67
N ASP A 436 -34.20 6.09 -0.60
CA ASP A 436 -35.06 6.71 0.41
C ASP A 436 -34.31 7.62 1.39
N SER A 437 -32.98 7.54 1.44
CA SER A 437 -32.17 8.33 2.37
C SER A 437 -31.97 9.76 1.89
N ASN A 438 -32.26 10.73 2.74
CA ASN A 438 -32.23 12.17 2.43
C ASN A 438 -31.31 12.95 3.37
N VAL A 439 -30.91 14.15 2.96
CA VAL A 439 -30.21 15.09 3.84
C VAL A 439 -31.05 15.40 5.07
N GLY A 440 -30.48 15.28 6.24
CA GLY A 440 -31.14 15.40 7.54
C GLY A 440 -31.55 14.08 8.17
N ASP A 441 -31.63 12.98 7.40
CA ASP A 441 -31.89 11.67 7.97
C ASP A 441 -30.72 11.23 8.83
N TYR A 442 -31.03 10.54 9.93
CA TYR A 442 -30.05 10.00 10.87
C TYR A 442 -30.31 8.54 11.21
N LYS A 443 -29.23 7.83 11.58
CA LYS A 443 -29.32 6.42 11.96
C LYS A 443 -28.14 6.02 12.85
N ARG A 444 -28.41 5.05 13.76
CA ARG A 444 -27.41 4.42 14.59
C ARG A 444 -26.90 3.14 13.94
N PHE A 445 -25.57 2.93 14.02
CA PHE A 445 -24.90 1.70 13.59
C PHE A 445 -23.98 1.19 14.69
N ASP A 446 -23.77 -0.12 14.71
CA ASP A 446 -22.84 -0.78 15.60
C ASP A 446 -21.41 -0.64 15.02
N LEU A 447 -20.43 -0.43 15.87
CA LEU A 447 -19.02 -0.40 15.50
C LEU A 447 -18.40 -1.80 15.65
N SER A 448 -17.51 -2.19 14.75
CA SER A 448 -16.83 -3.50 14.77
C SER A 448 -15.98 -3.72 16.03
N GLN A 449 -15.51 -2.62 16.64
CA GLN A 449 -14.69 -2.64 17.86
C GLN A 449 -15.52 -2.51 19.15
N GLY A 450 -16.84 -2.50 19.04
CA GLY A 450 -17.77 -2.26 20.14
C GLY A 450 -18.25 -0.80 20.21
N GLY A 451 -19.47 -0.63 20.73
CA GLY A 451 -20.13 0.66 20.80
C GLY A 451 -20.91 1.05 19.56
N PHE A 452 -21.23 2.32 19.43
CA PHE A 452 -22.16 2.83 18.43
C PHE A 452 -21.65 4.08 17.74
N VAL A 453 -22.08 4.28 16.51
CA VAL A 453 -22.01 5.58 15.83
C VAL A 453 -23.42 6.03 15.47
N ILE A 454 -23.74 7.28 15.76
CA ILE A 454 -24.96 7.94 15.28
C ILE A 454 -24.53 8.94 14.23
N VAL A 455 -25.05 8.79 13.04
CA VAL A 455 -24.72 9.59 11.86
C VAL A 455 -25.92 10.36 11.37
N GLN A 456 -25.71 11.56 10.83
CA GLN A 456 -26.72 12.33 10.09
C GLN A 456 -26.15 12.72 8.74
N ILE A 457 -26.93 12.54 7.67
CA ILE A 457 -26.56 12.94 6.32
C ILE A 457 -26.62 14.47 6.24
N ASN A 458 -25.48 15.09 5.94
CA ASN A 458 -25.40 16.56 5.81
C ASN A 458 -25.30 17.03 4.34
N ASP A 459 -24.83 16.16 3.43
CA ASP A 459 -24.80 16.46 1.99
C ASP A 459 -24.94 15.20 1.14
N LYS A 460 -25.61 15.36 -0.01
CA LYS A 460 -25.86 14.33 -1.00
C LYS A 460 -25.50 14.87 -2.37
N GLN A 461 -24.47 14.32 -3.00
CA GLN A 461 -24.07 14.63 -4.35
C GLN A 461 -24.35 13.42 -5.24
N ASP A 462 -25.05 13.65 -6.32
CA ASP A 462 -25.28 12.63 -7.32
C ASP A 462 -24.19 12.66 -8.39
N LYS A 463 -24.04 11.56 -9.11
CA LYS A 463 -23.11 11.45 -10.25
C LYS A 463 -23.44 12.49 -11.30
N GLY A 464 -22.41 13.16 -11.84
CA GLY A 464 -22.56 14.15 -12.89
C GLY A 464 -21.62 15.34 -12.74
N LEU A 465 -22.02 16.50 -13.21
CA LEU A 465 -21.20 17.69 -13.09
C LEU A 465 -21.23 18.27 -11.68
N MET A 466 -20.05 18.61 -11.18
CA MET A 466 -19.87 19.23 -9.87
C MET A 466 -20.69 20.52 -9.76
N PRO A 467 -21.46 20.70 -8.68
CA PRO A 467 -22.21 21.95 -8.48
C PRO A 467 -21.29 23.13 -8.20
N ALA A 468 -21.68 24.33 -8.66
CA ALA A 468 -20.88 25.54 -8.55
C ALA A 468 -20.35 25.82 -7.14
N ARG A 469 -21.11 25.50 -6.09
CA ARG A 469 -20.71 25.71 -4.68
C ARG A 469 -19.42 24.96 -4.30
N LEU A 470 -19.23 23.75 -4.84
CA LEU A 470 -18.03 22.93 -4.58
C LEU A 470 -16.82 23.40 -5.40
N ALA A 471 -17.05 23.88 -6.63
CA ALA A 471 -16.02 24.38 -7.51
C ALA A 471 -15.61 25.84 -7.22
N THR A 472 -16.26 26.53 -6.28
CA THR A 472 -16.05 27.96 -6.03
C THR A 472 -14.60 28.30 -5.74
N LEU A 473 -13.93 27.54 -4.88
CA LEU A 473 -12.53 27.79 -4.49
C LEU A 473 -11.56 27.61 -5.65
N THR A 474 -11.82 26.66 -6.54
CA THR A 474 -10.96 26.34 -7.68
C THR A 474 -11.22 27.27 -8.87
N VAL A 475 -12.49 27.52 -9.19
CA VAL A 475 -12.88 28.24 -10.42
C VAL A 475 -12.88 29.75 -10.25
N THR A 476 -13.18 30.28 -9.05
CA THR A 476 -13.24 31.73 -8.83
C THR A 476 -11.93 32.44 -9.17
N PRO A 477 -10.73 31.99 -8.78
CA PRO A 477 -9.48 32.65 -9.16
C PRO A 477 -9.26 32.68 -10.67
N ILE A 478 -9.60 31.57 -11.37
CA ILE A 478 -9.49 31.46 -12.83
C ILE A 478 -10.36 32.52 -13.50
N LEU A 479 -11.65 32.56 -13.15
CA LEU A 479 -12.60 33.52 -13.72
C LEU A 479 -12.27 34.98 -13.38
N LYS A 480 -11.74 35.22 -12.17
CA LYS A 480 -11.25 36.54 -11.81
C LYS A 480 -10.11 36.99 -12.73
N ASN A 481 -9.13 36.11 -12.98
CA ASN A 481 -8.01 36.42 -13.85
C ASN A 481 -8.47 36.61 -15.29
N GLN A 482 -9.39 35.80 -15.82
CA GLN A 482 -9.98 36.02 -17.15
C GLN A 482 -10.66 37.39 -17.26
N LYS A 483 -11.51 37.75 -16.30
CA LYS A 483 -12.18 39.08 -16.30
C LYS A 483 -11.18 40.23 -16.19
N LYS A 484 -10.13 40.10 -15.38
CA LYS A 484 -9.04 41.09 -15.30
C LYS A 484 -8.29 41.19 -16.61
N ALA A 485 -8.01 40.06 -17.28
CA ALA A 485 -7.39 40.04 -18.60
C ALA A 485 -8.24 40.81 -19.63
N GLU A 486 -9.55 40.55 -19.68
CA GLU A 486 -10.49 41.28 -20.55
C GLU A 486 -10.45 42.78 -20.31
N MET A 487 -10.47 43.23 -19.05
CA MET A 487 -10.37 44.64 -18.69
C MET A 487 -9.05 45.25 -19.16
N ILE A 488 -7.91 44.60 -18.82
CA ILE A 488 -6.58 45.08 -19.20
C ILE A 488 -6.46 45.15 -20.73
N ILE A 489 -6.91 44.15 -21.45
CA ILE A 489 -6.87 44.10 -22.93
C ILE A 489 -7.76 45.24 -23.49
N SER A 490 -8.96 45.40 -22.97
CA SER A 490 -9.90 46.46 -23.45
C SER A 490 -9.32 47.85 -23.31
N GLU A 491 -8.69 48.16 -22.17
CA GLU A 491 -8.10 49.45 -21.88
C GLU A 491 -6.83 49.73 -22.70
N ASN A 492 -6.05 48.68 -22.97
CA ASN A 492 -4.72 48.81 -23.57
C ASN A 492 -4.63 48.39 -25.07
N LYS A 493 -5.71 47.92 -25.70
CA LYS A 493 -5.72 47.43 -27.11
C LYS A 493 -5.21 48.39 -28.17
N LYS A 494 -5.18 49.69 -27.86
CA LYS A 494 -4.67 50.73 -28.78
C LYS A 494 -3.15 50.82 -28.80
N TYR A 495 -2.45 50.24 -27.80
CA TYR A 495 -1.01 50.25 -27.72
C TYR A 495 -0.46 48.99 -28.40
N THR A 496 0.30 49.17 -29.45
CA THR A 496 0.80 48.07 -30.30
C THR A 496 2.32 47.93 -30.26
N THR A 497 3.01 48.83 -29.55
CA THR A 497 4.46 48.76 -29.33
C THR A 497 4.77 48.53 -27.86
N LEU A 498 5.93 47.93 -27.58
CA LEU A 498 6.36 47.71 -26.20
C LEU A 498 6.62 49.02 -25.47
N GLU A 499 7.18 49.98 -26.16
CA GLU A 499 7.55 51.31 -25.68
C GLU A 499 6.31 52.08 -25.22
N ASP A 500 5.25 52.10 -26.04
CA ASP A 500 4.01 52.82 -25.73
C ASP A 500 3.30 52.16 -24.50
N LEU A 501 3.23 50.82 -24.50
CA LEU A 501 2.59 50.08 -23.43
C LEU A 501 3.37 50.24 -22.10
N SER A 502 4.69 50.20 -22.17
CA SER A 502 5.61 50.40 -21.05
C SER A 502 5.43 51.82 -20.45
N ALA A 503 5.47 52.83 -21.31
CA ALA A 503 5.40 54.23 -20.87
C ALA A 503 4.07 54.57 -20.18
N ILE A 504 2.93 54.17 -20.75
CA ILE A 504 1.60 54.49 -20.20
C ILE A 504 1.29 53.78 -18.89
N ASN A 505 1.79 52.55 -18.72
CA ASN A 505 1.55 51.77 -17.52
C ASN A 505 2.71 51.82 -16.51
N ASN A 506 3.76 52.61 -16.81
CA ASN A 506 5.00 52.68 -16.02
C ASN A 506 5.59 51.28 -15.71
N LEU A 507 5.68 50.43 -16.73
CA LEU A 507 6.15 49.05 -16.66
C LEU A 507 7.50 48.91 -17.35
N GLU A 508 8.29 47.92 -16.94
CA GLU A 508 9.60 47.61 -17.53
C GLU A 508 9.46 46.76 -18.79
N ILE A 509 10.28 47.01 -19.80
CA ILE A 509 10.46 46.13 -20.95
C ILE A 509 11.48 45.07 -20.54
N ILE A 510 11.04 43.83 -20.43
CA ILE A 510 11.85 42.69 -20.00
C ILE A 510 12.42 41.97 -21.24
N ASN A 511 13.74 41.76 -21.25
CA ASN A 511 14.42 41.01 -22.30
C ASN A 511 14.76 39.60 -21.82
N VAL A 512 14.43 38.60 -22.62
CA VAL A 512 14.71 37.19 -22.34
C VAL A 512 15.47 36.58 -23.49
N SER A 513 16.58 35.96 -23.17
CA SER A 513 17.44 35.26 -24.13
C SER A 513 17.27 33.75 -24.01
N ALA A 514 17.47 33.06 -25.14
CA ALA A 514 17.47 31.60 -25.24
C ALA A 514 16.17 30.93 -24.69
N LEU A 515 15.02 31.58 -24.91
CA LEU A 515 13.73 31.01 -24.59
C LEU A 515 13.50 29.72 -25.37
N ASN A 516 13.11 28.63 -24.69
CA ASN A 516 12.84 27.34 -25.30
C ASN A 516 11.33 27.05 -25.31
N GLN A 517 10.86 26.43 -26.37
CA GLN A 517 9.43 26.15 -26.55
C GLN A 517 8.94 24.94 -25.72
N ILE A 518 9.81 23.98 -25.40
CA ILE A 518 9.43 22.78 -24.64
C ILE A 518 9.24 23.10 -23.15
N THR A 519 10.06 24.01 -22.63
CA THR A 519 9.96 24.43 -21.23
C THR A 519 9.47 25.88 -21.20
N PRO A 520 8.15 26.13 -21.20
CA PRO A 520 7.57 27.47 -21.33
C PRO A 520 7.66 28.26 -20.03
N VAL A 521 8.84 28.29 -19.42
CA VAL A 521 9.17 29.11 -18.23
C VAL A 521 9.93 30.34 -18.68
N VAL A 522 9.35 31.50 -18.46
CA VAL A 522 9.90 32.79 -18.88
C VAL A 522 10.45 33.54 -17.69
N SER A 523 11.67 34.02 -17.77
CA SER A 523 12.30 34.80 -16.71
C SER A 523 11.42 35.98 -16.32
N GLN A 524 11.20 36.21 -15.03
CA GLN A 524 10.33 37.24 -14.43
C GLN A 524 8.81 37.12 -14.73
N ALA A 525 8.40 36.11 -15.53
CA ALA A 525 6.99 35.86 -15.82
C ALA A 525 6.48 34.54 -15.22
N GLY A 526 7.36 33.53 -15.12
CA GLY A 526 6.99 32.18 -14.65
C GLY A 526 6.59 31.27 -15.78
N PHE A 527 5.71 30.31 -15.52
CA PHE A 527 5.17 29.38 -16.50
C PHE A 527 4.12 30.09 -17.37
N GLU A 528 4.47 30.35 -18.65
CA GLU A 528 3.63 31.15 -19.57
C GLU A 528 3.58 30.51 -20.97
N PRO A 529 2.88 29.40 -21.14
CA PRO A 529 2.87 28.66 -22.42
C PRO A 529 2.26 29.46 -23.58
N LYS A 530 1.23 30.29 -23.32
CA LYS A 530 0.61 31.14 -24.34
C LYS A 530 1.58 32.23 -24.82
N LEU A 531 2.35 32.84 -23.90
CA LEU A 531 3.38 33.82 -24.23
C LEU A 531 4.45 33.20 -25.12
N VAL A 532 4.99 32.04 -24.70
CA VAL A 532 6.02 31.30 -25.45
C VAL A 532 5.50 30.88 -26.80
N GLY A 533 4.33 30.24 -26.87
CA GLY A 533 3.72 29.82 -28.14
C GLY A 533 3.50 30.96 -29.09
N THR A 534 3.05 32.12 -28.60
CA THR A 534 2.88 33.33 -29.41
C THR A 534 4.22 33.85 -29.93
N ALA A 535 5.25 33.93 -29.07
CA ALA A 535 6.57 34.41 -29.44
C ALA A 535 7.18 33.61 -30.62
N PHE A 536 7.08 32.28 -30.55
CA PHE A 536 7.56 31.39 -31.64
C PHE A 536 6.71 31.45 -32.93
N GLY A 537 5.49 31.97 -32.87
CA GLY A 537 4.60 32.18 -34.00
C GLY A 537 4.82 33.50 -34.72
N LEU A 538 5.59 34.45 -34.15
CA LEU A 538 5.85 35.77 -34.74
C LEU A 538 6.98 35.70 -35.76
N LYS A 539 6.99 36.70 -36.69
CA LYS A 539 8.16 36.98 -37.51
C LYS A 539 9.20 37.79 -36.74
N ILE A 540 10.46 37.64 -37.06
CA ILE A 540 11.53 38.44 -36.43
C ILE A 540 11.23 39.91 -36.58
N GLY A 541 11.25 40.65 -35.45
CA GLY A 541 10.90 42.08 -35.35
C GLY A 541 9.41 42.36 -35.17
N GLU A 542 8.54 41.37 -35.32
CA GLU A 542 7.09 41.53 -35.14
C GLU A 542 6.71 41.56 -33.67
N THR A 543 5.70 42.40 -33.34
CA THR A 543 5.09 42.49 -32.01
C THR A 543 3.70 41.84 -32.05
N SER A 544 3.35 41.06 -31.04
CA SER A 544 2.06 40.40 -30.92
C SER A 544 0.90 41.40 -30.70
N LYS A 545 -0.33 40.89 -30.64
CA LYS A 545 -1.43 41.53 -29.91
C LYS A 545 -1.25 41.27 -28.41
N LEU A 546 -2.03 41.99 -27.58
CA LEU A 546 -2.11 41.67 -26.15
C LEU A 546 -2.61 40.21 -25.94
N ILE A 547 -1.91 39.47 -25.15
CA ILE A 547 -2.14 38.02 -24.85
C ILE A 547 -2.48 37.88 -23.39
N GLU A 548 -3.54 37.16 -23.11
CA GLU A 548 -3.82 36.65 -21.78
C GLU A 548 -2.85 35.52 -21.42
N GLY A 549 -2.10 35.68 -20.33
CA GLY A 549 -1.24 34.63 -19.76
C GLY A 549 -1.74 34.13 -18.42
N GLU A 550 -0.92 33.34 -17.72
CA GLU A 550 -1.27 32.79 -16.42
C GLU A 550 -1.25 33.84 -15.30
N THR A 551 -0.29 34.78 -15.36
CA THR A 551 -0.05 35.74 -14.27
C THR A 551 -0.30 37.20 -14.66
N GLY A 552 -0.69 37.46 -15.90
CA GLY A 552 -0.96 38.79 -16.41
C GLY A 552 -1.25 38.83 -17.90
N VAL A 553 -1.39 40.05 -18.44
CA VAL A 553 -1.52 40.28 -19.89
C VAL A 553 -0.17 40.74 -20.43
N TYR A 554 0.20 40.16 -21.57
CA TYR A 554 1.51 40.35 -22.18
C TYR A 554 1.41 40.98 -23.58
N LEU A 555 2.38 41.81 -23.90
CA LEU A 555 2.72 42.21 -25.26
C LEU A 555 4.14 41.73 -25.52
N VAL A 556 4.37 40.94 -26.54
CA VAL A 556 5.67 40.29 -26.82
C VAL A 556 6.17 40.64 -28.24
N LYS A 557 7.47 40.85 -28.37
CA LYS A 557 8.17 41.07 -29.62
C LYS A 557 9.24 39.98 -29.77
N LEU A 558 9.29 39.36 -30.93
CA LEU A 558 10.36 38.43 -31.29
C LEU A 558 11.58 39.21 -31.84
N ASN A 559 12.68 39.21 -31.10
CA ASN A 559 13.90 39.90 -31.49
C ASN A 559 14.76 39.06 -32.45
N SER A 560 14.95 37.81 -32.14
CA SER A 560 15.63 36.83 -32.99
C SER A 560 15.14 35.41 -32.72
N LEU A 561 15.24 34.58 -33.73
CA LEU A 561 14.96 33.16 -33.66
C LEU A 561 16.19 32.39 -34.14
N ASN A 562 16.82 31.66 -33.25
CA ASN A 562 17.93 30.77 -33.59
C ASN A 562 17.34 29.40 -33.92
N SER A 563 17.08 29.17 -35.19
CA SER A 563 16.70 27.84 -35.69
C SER A 563 17.92 26.94 -35.77
N VAL A 564 17.70 25.65 -35.64
CA VAL A 564 18.75 24.65 -35.79
C VAL A 564 18.86 24.17 -37.23
N ASP A 565 20.08 23.78 -37.63
CA ASP A 565 20.32 23.16 -38.93
C ASP A 565 19.65 21.78 -39.02
N GLU A 566 19.35 21.37 -40.23
CA GLU A 566 18.85 20.02 -40.47
C GLU A 566 19.94 18.97 -40.16
N ILE A 567 19.52 17.84 -39.62
CA ILE A 567 20.40 16.70 -39.31
C ILE A 567 20.10 15.54 -40.29
N GLU A 568 21.03 14.61 -40.42
CA GLU A 568 20.89 13.48 -41.34
C GLU A 568 19.76 12.52 -41.00
N SER A 569 19.46 12.37 -39.69
CA SER A 569 18.40 11.46 -39.22
C SER A 569 17.69 12.02 -37.98
N TYR A 570 16.38 11.90 -37.97
CA TYR A 570 15.51 12.25 -36.83
C TYR A 570 15.01 11.02 -36.04
N SER A 571 15.52 9.82 -36.35
CA SER A 571 15.05 8.56 -35.79
C SER A 571 15.08 8.51 -34.26
N ALA A 572 16.06 9.19 -33.64
CA ALA A 572 16.12 9.27 -32.18
C ALA A 572 14.89 10.00 -31.60
N PHE A 573 14.46 11.07 -32.23
CA PHE A 573 13.30 11.88 -31.85
C PHE A 573 11.97 11.17 -32.16
N GLU A 574 11.90 10.47 -33.30
CA GLU A 574 10.76 9.61 -33.66
C GLU A 574 10.58 8.50 -32.60
N ASN A 575 11.67 7.82 -32.23
CA ASN A 575 11.65 6.77 -31.23
C ASN A 575 11.25 7.30 -29.84
N GLN A 576 11.74 8.48 -29.47
CA GLN A 576 11.37 9.12 -28.19
C GLN A 576 9.87 9.47 -28.17
N LEU A 577 9.35 10.05 -29.26
CA LEU A 577 7.92 10.36 -29.37
C LEU A 577 7.08 9.08 -29.40
N THR A 578 7.49 8.06 -30.13
CA THR A 578 6.83 6.76 -30.17
C THR A 578 6.78 6.13 -28.77
N SER A 579 7.89 6.15 -28.03
CA SER A 579 7.93 5.66 -26.64
C SER A 579 6.98 6.44 -25.75
N LYS A 580 6.93 7.76 -25.88
CA LYS A 580 6.00 8.62 -25.12
C LYS A 580 4.54 8.34 -25.48
N LEU A 581 4.21 8.12 -26.74
CA LEU A 581 2.86 7.74 -27.18
C LEU A 581 2.42 6.39 -26.60
N ARG A 582 3.37 5.45 -26.46
CA ARG A 582 3.12 4.11 -25.90
C ARG A 582 3.13 4.09 -24.36
N THR A 583 3.69 5.10 -23.72
CA THR A 583 3.62 5.24 -22.27
C THR A 583 2.17 5.45 -21.85
N ASN A 584 1.70 4.70 -20.84
CA ASN A 584 0.32 4.73 -20.35
C ASN A 584 -0.74 4.32 -21.39
N LEU A 585 -0.34 3.67 -22.49
CA LEU A 585 -1.27 3.25 -23.53
C LEU A 585 -2.37 2.34 -22.98
N ASP A 586 -2.00 1.36 -22.16
CA ASP A 586 -2.94 0.38 -21.60
C ASP A 586 -4.00 1.09 -20.75
N PHE A 587 -3.59 2.03 -19.92
CA PHE A 587 -4.50 2.86 -19.14
C PHE A 587 -5.44 3.68 -20.04
N ASN A 588 -4.89 4.36 -21.04
CA ASN A 588 -5.66 5.22 -21.95
C ASN A 588 -6.67 4.42 -22.78
N ILE A 589 -6.29 3.21 -23.23
CA ILE A 589 -7.19 2.31 -23.96
C ILE A 589 -8.35 1.88 -23.05
N VAL A 590 -8.05 1.44 -21.82
CA VAL A 590 -9.08 1.01 -20.87
C VAL A 590 -10.05 2.15 -20.55
N GLN A 591 -9.55 3.37 -20.34
CA GLN A 591 -10.41 4.54 -20.12
C GLN A 591 -11.28 4.86 -21.35
N SER A 592 -10.71 4.79 -22.55
CA SER A 592 -11.45 5.01 -23.80
C SER A 592 -12.54 3.95 -24.03
N LEU A 593 -12.24 2.68 -23.72
CA LEU A 593 -13.21 1.60 -23.78
C LEU A 593 -14.33 1.78 -22.78
N LYS A 594 -14.00 2.17 -21.54
CA LYS A 594 -15.00 2.47 -20.50
C LYS A 594 -15.90 3.65 -20.90
N LYS A 595 -15.32 4.71 -21.49
CA LYS A 595 -16.07 5.89 -21.96
C LYS A 595 -17.02 5.56 -23.13
N SER A 596 -16.65 4.57 -23.97
CA SER A 596 -17.44 4.15 -25.13
C SER A 596 -18.44 3.02 -24.86
N ALA A 597 -18.30 2.34 -23.72
CA ALA A 597 -19.16 1.25 -23.31
C ALA A 597 -20.28 1.77 -22.37
N ASP A 598 -21.45 1.15 -22.47
CA ASP A 598 -22.51 1.33 -21.46
C ASP A 598 -22.16 0.41 -20.27
N VAL A 599 -21.46 0.97 -19.28
CA VAL A 599 -20.97 0.23 -18.12
C VAL A 599 -22.04 0.31 -17.03
N VAL A 600 -22.66 -0.83 -16.73
CA VAL A 600 -23.54 -0.99 -15.57
C VAL A 600 -22.72 -1.56 -14.40
N ASP A 601 -22.58 -0.78 -13.34
CA ASP A 601 -21.85 -1.19 -12.13
C ASP A 601 -22.85 -1.56 -11.02
N ASN A 602 -23.05 -2.85 -10.80
CA ASN A 602 -23.95 -3.38 -9.78
C ASN A 602 -23.17 -3.86 -8.53
N ARG A 603 -21.92 -3.48 -8.37
CA ARG A 603 -21.12 -3.93 -7.21
C ARG A 603 -21.73 -3.49 -5.89
N SER A 604 -22.36 -2.33 -5.83
CA SER A 604 -23.07 -1.84 -4.64
C SER A 604 -24.16 -2.77 -4.13
N ASP A 605 -24.74 -3.61 -4.99
CA ASP A 605 -25.80 -4.55 -4.64
C ASP A 605 -25.25 -5.82 -3.95
N TYR A 606 -23.97 -6.12 -4.12
CA TYR A 606 -23.33 -7.36 -3.67
C TYR A 606 -22.30 -7.17 -2.56
N TYR A 607 -21.78 -5.98 -2.41
CA TYR A 607 -20.75 -5.65 -1.41
C TYR A 607 -21.29 -4.87 -0.23
#